data_1fc4a3609462a0af3f80e6cfc82b68cc
#
_entry.id   1fc4a3609462a0af3f80e6cfc82b68cc
#
_cell.length_a   1.000
_cell.length_b   1.000
_cell.length_c   1.000
_cell.angle_alpha   90.00
_cell.angle_beta   90.00
_cell.angle_gamma   90.00
#
_symmetry.space_group_name_H-M   'P 1'
#
loop_
_entity.id
_entity.type
_entity.pdbx_description
1 polymer ?
#
loop_
_entity_poly.entity_id
_entity_poly.type
_entity_poly.pdbx_seq_one_letter_code
_entity_poly.pdbx_strand_id
1 'polypeptide(L)'
;LIFPSKYDRRHDLSVVADWKINEKWRLGGAFVYATGNSLTLPIQRYLFEGRITDVYGARNGFRMASYHRADISATLTPDKSKKESAKKKKNRDIRAESSWTFGFYNVYNRMNPYFIYFSNEGNLNEGTFDLQANQVSLFPIIPSVTWNFNF
;
A
#
# COMPACT_ATOMS: atom_id res chain seq x y z
N LEU A 1 27.59 0.82 -21.11
CA LEU A 1 27.09 0.04 -19.96
C LEU A 1 25.56 0.10 -19.96
N ILE A 2 24.92 -1.06 -20.10
CA ILE A 2 23.46 -1.20 -20.00
C ILE A 2 23.13 -1.56 -18.57
N PHE A 3 22.22 -0.81 -17.94
CA PHE A 3 21.76 -1.07 -16.56
C PHE A 3 20.25 -0.86 -16.51
N PRO A 4 19.53 -1.54 -15.59
CA PRO A 4 18.09 -1.36 -15.42
C PRO A 4 17.74 0.06 -14.97
N SER A 5 16.57 0.57 -15.37
CA SER A 5 16.03 1.80 -14.79
C SER A 5 15.70 1.59 -13.30
N LYS A 6 15.79 2.65 -12.50
CA LYS A 6 15.36 2.62 -11.09
C LYS A 6 13.90 2.16 -10.93
N TYR A 7 13.04 2.53 -11.88
CA TYR A 7 11.61 2.20 -11.89
C TYR A 7 11.27 1.05 -12.84
N ASP A 8 12.26 0.20 -13.18
CA ASP A 8 12.06 -0.97 -14.01
C ASP A 8 11.19 -2.00 -13.26
N ARG A 9 9.88 -1.94 -13.46
CA ARG A 9 8.92 -2.94 -13.01
C ARG A 9 8.57 -3.84 -14.18
N ARG A 10 9.02 -5.08 -14.13
CA ARG A 10 8.81 -6.04 -15.23
C ARG A 10 7.37 -6.52 -15.33
N HIS A 11 6.71 -6.62 -14.19
CA HIS A 11 5.33 -7.06 -14.12
C HIS A 11 4.56 -6.10 -13.21
N ASP A 12 3.40 -5.68 -13.68
CA ASP A 12 2.43 -4.90 -12.94
C ASP A 12 1.03 -5.46 -13.26
N LEU A 13 0.30 -5.86 -12.23
CA LEU A 13 -1.02 -6.46 -12.35
C LEU A 13 -1.96 -5.78 -11.37
N SER A 14 -3.10 -5.33 -11.86
CA SER A 14 -4.19 -4.83 -11.03
C SER A 14 -5.47 -5.55 -11.40
N VAL A 15 -6.14 -6.11 -10.40
CA VAL A 15 -7.43 -6.78 -10.54
C VAL A 15 -8.41 -6.10 -9.61
N VAL A 16 -9.55 -5.68 -10.15
CA VAL A 16 -10.65 -5.08 -9.38
C VAL A 16 -11.91 -5.91 -9.61
N ALA A 17 -12.58 -6.24 -8.53
CA ALA A 17 -13.85 -6.94 -8.54
C ALA A 17 -14.90 -6.13 -7.79
N ASP A 18 -16.08 -6.01 -8.37
CA ASP A 18 -17.26 -5.41 -7.74
C ASP A 18 -18.43 -6.39 -7.88
N TRP A 19 -19.04 -6.74 -6.77
CA TRP A 19 -20.13 -7.71 -6.72
C TRP A 19 -21.32 -7.18 -5.94
N LYS A 20 -22.43 -6.99 -6.64
CA LYS A 20 -23.73 -6.67 -6.04
C LYS A 20 -24.38 -7.96 -5.56
N ILE A 21 -24.31 -8.23 -4.26
CA ILE A 21 -24.93 -9.40 -3.65
C ILE A 21 -26.46 -9.27 -3.70
N ASN A 22 -26.96 -8.09 -3.31
CA ASN A 22 -28.39 -7.74 -3.33
C ASN A 22 -28.55 -6.21 -3.37
N GLU A 23 -29.80 -5.72 -3.28
CA GLU A 23 -30.11 -4.28 -3.33
C GLU A 23 -29.49 -3.47 -2.16
N LYS A 24 -29.07 -4.14 -1.08
CA LYS A 24 -28.54 -3.50 0.12
C LYS A 24 -27.02 -3.62 0.22
N TRP A 25 -26.45 -4.73 -0.26
CA TRP A 25 -25.05 -5.05 -0.08
C TRP A 25 -24.31 -5.15 -1.41
N ARG A 26 -23.19 -4.42 -1.46
CA ARG A 26 -22.21 -4.51 -2.53
C ARG A 26 -20.84 -4.77 -1.91
N LEU A 27 -20.11 -5.73 -2.45
CA LEU A 27 -18.74 -6.02 -2.08
C LEU A 27 -17.79 -5.52 -3.16
N GLY A 28 -16.72 -4.87 -2.74
CA GLY A 28 -15.61 -4.49 -3.61
C GLY A 28 -14.33 -5.19 -3.17
N GLY A 29 -13.49 -5.53 -4.12
CA GLY A 29 -12.16 -6.06 -3.89
C GLY A 29 -11.18 -5.51 -4.91
N ALA A 30 -9.96 -5.24 -4.47
CA ALA A 30 -8.87 -4.85 -5.36
C ALA A 30 -7.62 -5.63 -4.96
N PHE A 31 -6.91 -6.15 -5.96
CA PHE A 31 -5.61 -6.78 -5.77
C PHE A 31 -4.61 -6.12 -6.70
N VAL A 32 -3.46 -5.74 -6.13
CA VAL A 32 -2.36 -5.14 -6.89
C VAL A 32 -1.11 -5.97 -6.65
N TYR A 33 -0.39 -6.26 -7.71
CA TYR A 33 0.93 -6.89 -7.70
C TYR A 33 1.86 -6.09 -8.60
N ALA A 34 3.07 -5.81 -8.12
CA ALA A 34 4.13 -5.22 -8.93
C ALA A 34 5.50 -5.79 -8.54
N THR A 35 6.36 -6.05 -9.51
CA THR A 35 7.75 -6.39 -9.23
C THR A 35 8.46 -5.21 -8.56
N GLY A 36 9.38 -5.52 -7.65
CA GLY A 36 10.12 -4.51 -6.91
C GLY A 36 10.96 -3.60 -7.79
N ASN A 37 11.18 -2.38 -7.34
CA ASN A 37 12.06 -1.41 -7.99
C ASN A 37 13.52 -1.86 -7.91
N SER A 38 14.31 -1.42 -8.86
CA SER A 38 15.77 -1.62 -8.86
C SER A 38 16.46 -0.49 -8.09
N LEU A 39 17.51 -0.84 -7.36
CA LEU A 39 18.32 0.12 -6.63
C LEU A 39 19.79 -0.25 -6.62
N THR A 40 20.64 0.72 -6.36
CA THR A 40 22.08 0.54 -6.20
C THR A 40 22.39 0.38 -4.72
N LEU A 41 23.02 -0.73 -4.33
CA LEU A 41 23.42 -0.98 -2.95
C LEU A 41 24.88 -0.58 -2.71
N PRO A 42 25.20 -0.01 -1.55
CA PRO A 42 26.58 -0.02 -1.05
C PRO A 42 26.96 -1.47 -0.72
N ILE A 43 28.07 -1.93 -1.28
CA ILE A 43 28.58 -3.29 -1.10
C ILE A 43 29.73 -3.36 -0.12
N GLN A 44 30.38 -2.21 0.13
CA GLN A 44 31.50 -2.09 1.04
C GLN A 44 31.57 -0.68 1.59
N ARG A 45 32.14 -0.56 2.78
CA ARG A 45 32.50 0.73 3.42
C ARG A 45 33.93 0.67 3.89
N TYR A 46 34.60 1.79 3.82
CA TYR A 46 35.95 1.94 4.38
C TYR A 46 36.13 3.34 4.95
N LEU A 47 37.06 3.43 5.88
CA LEU A 47 37.45 4.71 6.46
C LEU A 47 38.55 5.33 5.60
N PHE A 48 38.31 6.52 5.06
CA PHE A 48 39.26 7.29 4.30
C PHE A 48 39.38 8.70 4.90
N GLU A 49 40.57 9.08 5.34
CA GLU A 49 40.81 10.38 5.95
C GLU A 49 39.83 10.76 7.08
N GLY A 50 39.46 9.79 7.92
CA GLY A 50 38.51 10.00 9.01
C GLY A 50 37.04 10.09 8.58
N ARG A 51 36.72 9.81 7.30
CA ARG A 51 35.35 9.79 6.76
C ARG A 51 34.97 8.40 6.29
N ILE A 52 33.73 8.02 6.58
CA ILE A 52 33.16 6.77 6.05
C ILE A 52 32.83 6.99 4.57
N THR A 53 33.42 6.17 3.70
CA THR A 53 33.21 6.20 2.26
C THR A 53 32.55 4.91 1.83
N ASP A 54 31.44 5.04 1.07
CA ASP A 54 30.69 3.90 0.53
C ASP A 54 31.21 3.50 -0.86
N VAL A 55 31.42 2.21 -1.05
CA VAL A 55 31.64 1.62 -2.38
C VAL A 55 30.31 1.03 -2.86
N TYR A 56 29.83 1.51 -3.98
CA TYR A 56 28.57 1.05 -4.56
C TYR A 56 28.78 -0.10 -5.53
N GLY A 57 27.87 -1.05 -5.51
CA GLY A 57 27.80 -2.14 -6.47
C GLY A 57 27.31 -1.70 -7.85
N ALA A 58 26.88 -2.65 -8.65
CA ALA A 58 26.33 -2.38 -9.98
C ALA A 58 25.13 -1.42 -9.89
N ARG A 59 25.11 -0.43 -10.78
CA ARG A 59 24.02 0.57 -10.84
C ARG A 59 22.68 -0.13 -11.07
N ASN A 60 21.75 0.08 -10.12
CA ASN A 60 20.41 -0.57 -10.13
C ASN A 60 20.47 -2.09 -10.22
N GLY A 61 21.57 -2.70 -9.72
CA GLY A 61 21.79 -4.14 -9.80
C GLY A 61 20.98 -4.98 -8.81
N PHE A 62 20.45 -4.36 -7.78
CA PHE A 62 19.62 -5.06 -6.79
C PHE A 62 18.14 -4.75 -7.02
N ARG A 63 17.28 -5.78 -6.92
CA ARG A 63 15.84 -5.64 -7.03
C ARG A 63 15.18 -5.87 -5.67
N MET A 64 14.37 -4.91 -5.25
CA MET A 64 13.58 -5.02 -4.03
C MET A 64 12.57 -6.16 -4.13
N ALA A 65 12.07 -6.62 -3.00
CA ALA A 65 10.97 -7.56 -2.95
C ALA A 65 9.73 -7.01 -3.68
N SER A 66 8.93 -7.90 -4.26
CA SER A 66 7.70 -7.52 -4.95
C SER A 66 6.71 -6.87 -4.01
N TYR A 67 6.04 -5.84 -4.51
CA TYR A 67 4.90 -5.21 -3.88
C TYR A 67 3.63 -5.98 -4.21
N HIS A 68 2.82 -6.31 -3.22
CA HIS A 68 1.45 -6.75 -3.48
C HIS A 68 0.53 -6.44 -2.31
N ARG A 69 -0.73 -6.21 -2.62
CA ARG A 69 -1.73 -5.79 -1.65
C ARG A 69 -3.11 -6.23 -2.10
N ALA A 70 -3.94 -6.64 -1.15
CA ALA A 70 -5.36 -6.78 -1.37
C ALA A 70 -6.14 -5.82 -0.47
N ASP A 71 -7.16 -5.20 -1.04
CA ASP A 71 -8.09 -4.33 -0.36
C ASP A 71 -9.49 -4.91 -0.53
N ILE A 72 -10.31 -4.85 0.51
CA ILE A 72 -11.70 -5.27 0.46
C ILE A 72 -12.61 -4.18 1.01
N SER A 73 -13.83 -4.12 0.51
CA SER A 73 -14.84 -3.20 1.01
C SER A 73 -16.23 -3.82 0.96
N ALA A 74 -17.09 -3.38 1.85
CA ALA A 74 -18.50 -3.74 1.87
C ALA A 74 -19.34 -2.47 2.00
N THR A 75 -20.21 -2.22 1.04
CA THR A 75 -21.12 -1.07 1.05
C THR A 75 -22.53 -1.53 1.39
N LEU A 76 -23.09 -0.92 2.42
CA LEU A 76 -24.47 -1.09 2.84
C LEU A 76 -25.28 0.12 2.41
N THR A 77 -26.26 -0.11 1.55
CA THR A 77 -27.27 0.89 1.16
C THR A 77 -28.59 0.50 1.81
N PRO A 78 -29.10 1.27 2.77
CA PRO A 78 -30.39 0.97 3.42
C PRO A 78 -31.54 0.93 2.43
N ASP A 79 -32.54 0.09 2.73
CA ASP A 79 -33.66 -0.21 1.85
C ASP A 79 -34.49 1.02 1.50
N LYS A 80 -34.65 1.27 0.19
CA LYS A 80 -35.46 2.36 -0.35
C LYS A 80 -36.94 2.21 -0.01
N SER A 81 -37.44 0.97 0.07
CA SER A 81 -38.88 0.67 0.26
C SER A 81 -39.44 1.15 1.60
N LYS A 82 -38.65 1.03 2.68
CA LYS A 82 -39.03 1.52 4.00
C LYS A 82 -39.07 3.04 4.08
N LYS A 83 -38.20 3.72 3.32
CA LYS A 83 -38.18 5.18 3.26
C LYS A 83 -39.32 5.76 2.42
N GLU A 84 -39.77 5.07 1.37
CA GLU A 84 -40.92 5.50 0.57
C GLU A 84 -42.22 5.37 1.36
N SER A 85 -42.40 4.31 2.14
CA SER A 85 -43.58 4.13 3.00
C SER A 85 -43.67 5.22 4.09
N ALA A 86 -42.51 5.66 4.64
CA ALA A 86 -42.45 6.75 5.60
C ALA A 86 -42.65 8.13 4.97
N LYS A 87 -42.28 8.31 3.68
CA LYS A 87 -42.42 9.56 2.93
C LYS A 87 -43.86 9.82 2.49
N LYS A 88 -44.61 8.81 2.10
CA LYS A 88 -46.05 8.95 1.79
C LYS A 88 -46.83 9.58 2.94
N LYS A 89 -46.33 9.45 4.18
CA LYS A 89 -46.93 10.06 5.38
C LYS A 89 -46.54 11.52 5.62
N LYS A 90 -45.50 12.08 4.97
CA LYS A 90 -44.90 13.37 5.35
C LYS A 90 -44.71 14.38 4.22
N ASN A 91 -45.33 14.23 3.08
CA ASN A 91 -45.40 15.23 1.99
C ASN A 91 -44.12 16.09 1.79
N ARG A 92 -42.91 15.49 1.79
CA ARG A 92 -41.64 16.18 1.58
C ARG A 92 -40.81 15.44 0.52
N ASP A 93 -40.57 16.10 -0.60
CA ASP A 93 -39.79 15.64 -1.76
C ASP A 93 -38.26 15.58 -1.58
N ILE A 94 -37.75 15.50 -0.36
CA ILE A 94 -36.31 15.43 -0.13
C ILE A 94 -35.86 13.96 -0.21
N ARG A 95 -35.23 13.58 -1.30
CA ARG A 95 -34.61 12.26 -1.51
C ARG A 95 -33.22 12.23 -0.87
N ALA A 96 -33.12 12.08 0.41
CA ALA A 96 -31.83 11.80 1.04
C ALA A 96 -31.48 10.30 0.91
N GLU A 97 -30.49 9.97 0.10
CA GLU A 97 -29.91 8.63 0.02
C GLU A 97 -28.67 8.58 0.90
N SER A 98 -28.54 7.53 1.71
CA SER A 98 -27.35 7.34 2.54
C SER A 98 -26.82 5.93 2.36
N SER A 99 -25.49 5.78 2.37
CA SER A 99 -24.84 4.48 2.37
C SER A 99 -23.62 4.49 3.29
N TRP A 100 -23.30 3.33 3.82
CA TRP A 100 -22.14 3.09 4.64
C TRP A 100 -21.18 2.16 3.90
N THR A 101 -19.91 2.54 3.80
CA THR A 101 -18.87 1.69 3.23
C THR A 101 -17.86 1.38 4.32
N PHE A 102 -17.64 0.11 4.57
CA PHE A 102 -16.61 -0.43 5.44
C PHE A 102 -15.51 -0.99 4.56
N GLY A 103 -14.26 -0.64 4.83
CA GLY A 103 -13.14 -1.08 4.02
C GLY A 103 -11.94 -1.49 4.87
N PHE A 104 -11.11 -2.36 4.30
CA PHE A 104 -9.81 -2.71 4.81
C PHE A 104 -8.80 -2.58 3.68
N TYR A 105 -7.86 -1.66 3.87
CA TYR A 105 -6.68 -1.56 3.04
C TYR A 105 -5.64 -2.55 3.53
N ASN A 106 -4.94 -3.22 2.62
CA ASN A 106 -3.91 -4.20 2.94
C ASN A 106 -4.41 -5.30 3.89
N VAL A 107 -5.46 -5.99 3.50
CA VAL A 107 -6.25 -6.91 4.35
C VAL A 107 -5.42 -8.02 4.99
N TYR A 108 -4.32 -8.45 4.38
CA TYR A 108 -3.42 -9.44 4.94
C TYR A 108 -2.15 -8.85 5.58
N ASN A 109 -2.16 -7.53 5.84
CA ASN A 109 -1.13 -6.81 6.60
C ASN A 109 0.30 -7.03 6.10
N ARG A 110 0.50 -7.05 4.78
CA ARG A 110 1.84 -7.22 4.21
C ARG A 110 2.68 -5.96 4.42
N MET A 111 3.88 -6.14 4.94
CA MET A 111 4.89 -5.10 5.05
C MET A 111 5.58 -4.90 3.70
N ASN A 112 4.94 -4.16 2.80
CA ASN A 112 5.46 -3.88 1.48
C ASN A 112 6.68 -2.95 1.55
N PRO A 113 7.76 -3.24 0.81
CA PRO A 113 8.95 -2.41 0.82
C PRO A 113 8.66 -1.05 0.15
N TYR A 114 8.92 0.03 0.88
CA TYR A 114 8.85 1.39 0.36
C TYR A 114 10.23 1.89 -0.05
N PHE A 115 11.19 1.81 0.87
CA PHE A 115 12.61 2.06 0.57
C PHE A 115 13.51 1.27 1.52
N ILE A 116 14.77 1.12 1.14
CA ILE A 116 15.81 0.50 1.96
C ILE A 116 16.82 1.58 2.31
N TYR A 117 17.16 1.67 3.58
CA TYR A 117 18.28 2.51 4.04
C TYR A 117 19.31 1.64 4.76
N PHE A 118 20.51 2.16 4.84
CA PHE A 118 21.64 1.47 5.47
C PHE A 118 22.02 2.18 6.75
N SER A 119 22.06 1.46 7.85
CA SER A 119 22.59 1.92 9.12
C SER A 119 23.92 1.20 9.40
N ASN A 120 24.75 1.87 10.20
CA ASN A 120 25.95 1.26 10.75
C ASN A 120 25.62 0.77 12.16
N GLU A 121 25.83 -0.49 12.43
CA GLU A 121 25.93 -1.02 13.77
C GLU A 121 27.39 -1.42 13.99
N GLY A 122 28.01 -0.87 15.03
CA GLY A 122 29.40 -1.16 15.36
C GLY A 122 30.08 0.00 16.09
N ASN A 123 31.19 -0.31 16.73
CA ASN A 123 31.97 0.67 17.45
C ASN A 123 33.22 1.03 16.64
N LEU A 124 33.32 2.31 16.24
CA LEU A 124 34.46 2.85 15.51
C LEU A 124 35.80 2.61 16.23
N ASN A 125 35.79 2.61 17.56
CA ASN A 125 36.99 2.41 18.39
C ASN A 125 37.45 0.95 18.42
N GLU A 126 36.57 0.01 18.09
CA GLU A 126 36.86 -1.43 18.03
C GLU A 126 37.07 -1.95 16.62
N GLY A 127 36.98 -1.06 15.62
CA GLY A 127 37.16 -1.40 14.22
C GLY A 127 36.06 -2.31 13.66
N THR A 128 34.95 -2.44 14.38
CA THR A 128 33.78 -3.25 13.95
C THR A 128 32.78 -2.36 13.21
N PHE A 129 32.62 -2.63 11.90
CA PHE A 129 31.60 -1.97 11.08
C PHE A 129 30.68 -3.03 10.52
N ASP A 130 29.46 -3.06 10.98
CA ASP A 130 28.42 -3.90 10.39
C ASP A 130 27.41 -3.04 9.64
N LEU A 131 27.22 -3.35 8.35
CA LEU A 131 26.32 -2.64 7.46
C LEU A 131 24.97 -3.35 7.47
N GLN A 132 24.01 -2.79 8.19
CA GLN A 132 22.65 -3.31 8.21
C GLN A 132 21.75 -2.63 7.17
N ALA A 133 21.09 -3.45 6.36
CA ALA A 133 20.07 -3.01 5.43
C ALA A 133 18.70 -3.03 6.13
N ASN A 134 18.08 -1.88 6.29
CA ASN A 134 16.80 -1.73 6.94
C ASN A 134 15.71 -1.41 5.90
N GLN A 135 14.64 -2.18 5.91
CA GLN A 135 13.49 -1.94 5.06
C GLN A 135 12.47 -1.07 5.79
N VAL A 136 12.06 0.01 5.17
CA VAL A 136 10.89 0.78 5.60
C VAL A 136 9.67 0.29 4.82
N SER A 137 8.62 -0.03 5.56
CA SER A 137 7.32 -0.41 5.02
C SER A 137 6.27 0.59 5.47
N LEU A 138 5.42 1.01 4.53
CA LEU A 138 4.33 1.94 4.81
C LEU A 138 3.00 1.17 4.75
N PHE A 139 2.05 1.69 5.54
CA PHE A 139 0.65 1.26 5.48
C PHE A 139 0.42 -0.23 5.80
N PRO A 140 0.41 -0.58 7.08
CA PRO A 140 -0.10 -1.86 7.55
C PRO A 140 -1.60 -2.00 7.19
N ILE A 141 -2.31 -2.94 7.77
CA ILE A 141 -3.76 -3.00 7.64
C ILE A 141 -4.40 -1.71 8.17
N ILE A 142 -5.23 -1.05 7.34
CA ILE A 142 -5.93 0.18 7.70
C ILE A 142 -7.42 -0.04 7.52
N PRO A 143 -8.21 -0.09 8.61
CA PRO A 143 -9.66 -0.08 8.51
C PRO A 143 -10.16 1.32 8.12
N SER A 144 -11.24 1.39 7.38
CA SER A 144 -11.91 2.62 7.00
C SER A 144 -13.42 2.48 7.09
N VAL A 145 -14.09 3.57 7.47
CA VAL A 145 -15.53 3.68 7.46
C VAL A 145 -15.90 4.99 6.78
N THR A 146 -16.74 4.89 5.76
CA THR A 146 -17.22 6.06 5.01
C THR A 146 -18.74 6.10 5.04
N TRP A 147 -19.29 7.25 5.38
CA TRP A 147 -20.72 7.52 5.28
C TRP A 147 -20.96 8.51 4.14
N ASN A 148 -21.74 8.06 3.15
CA ASN A 148 -22.15 8.90 2.02
C ASN A 148 -23.62 9.25 2.16
N PHE A 149 -23.96 10.50 1.88
CA PHE A 149 -25.33 10.96 1.84
C PHE A 149 -25.53 11.96 0.69
N ASN A 150 -26.66 11.83 -0.01
CA ASN A 150 -27.08 12.73 -1.08
C ASN A 150 -28.43 13.34 -0.70
N PHE A 151 -28.59 14.62 -0.98
CA PHE A 151 -29.83 15.37 -0.76
C PHE A 151 -30.67 15.47 -2.03
#